data_71f3f0c682c546a2da01a8aa2805f64c
#
_entry.id   71f3f0c682c546a2da01a8aa2805f64c
#
_cell.length_a   1.000
_cell.length_b   1.000
_cell.length_c   1.000
_cell.angle_alpha   90.00
_cell.angle_beta   90.00
_cell.angle_gamma   90.00
#
_symmetry.space_group_name_H-M   'P 1'
#
loop_
_entity.id
_entity.type
_entity.pdbx_description
1 polymer ?
#
loop_
_entity_poly.entity_id
_entity_poly.type
_entity_poly.pdbx_seq_one_letter_code
_entity_poly.pdbx_strand_id
1 'polypeptide(L)'
;MREMRAVLRGERDADVPCGDCVGCCVSSYPIPLRPGDRLAREQVPEERLIGPARPGERWLMGYREDGSCPFLEQRCCSIYRDRPQTCRDYDCRIYAAAGLMPDGDRPVIARRVGEWEFACATERERLEAGAVRDAAQFIRANQELFPPAMRAGSATAAAVLALKAYSVFMSTDMQQAPQEIAQRVIDAARDFDEGGVRS
;
A
#
# COMPACT_ATOMS: atom_id res chain seq x y z
N MET A 1 2.67 0.82 -13.34
CA MET A 1 3.75 0.64 -12.34
C MET A 1 4.39 1.95 -11.90
N ARG A 2 4.80 2.85 -12.79
CA ARG A 2 5.54 4.09 -12.45
C ARG A 2 4.85 4.95 -11.38
N GLU A 3 3.55 5.22 -11.53
CA GLU A 3 2.80 6.05 -10.58
C GLU A 3 2.79 5.46 -9.16
N MET A 4 2.46 4.17 -9.03
CA MET A 4 2.45 3.49 -7.73
C MET A 4 3.82 3.55 -7.05
N ARG A 5 4.91 3.39 -7.82
CA ARG A 5 6.27 3.52 -7.29
C ARG A 5 6.61 4.95 -6.88
N ALA A 6 6.16 5.96 -7.63
CA ALA A 6 6.33 7.37 -7.25
C ALA A 6 5.61 7.71 -5.94
N VAL A 7 4.41 7.16 -5.73
CA VAL A 7 3.69 7.27 -4.45
C VAL A 7 4.46 6.58 -3.32
N LEU A 8 4.97 5.37 -3.54
CA LEU A 8 5.76 4.63 -2.53
C LEU A 8 7.06 5.35 -2.15
N ARG A 9 7.66 6.15 -3.06
CA ARG A 9 8.82 7.01 -2.75
C ARG A 9 8.42 8.33 -2.09
N GLY A 10 7.12 8.66 -2.02
CA GLY A 10 6.65 9.94 -1.51
C GLY A 10 6.85 11.12 -2.45
N GLU A 11 7.12 10.87 -3.74
CA GLU A 11 7.28 11.89 -4.78
C GLU A 11 5.95 12.58 -5.14
N ARG A 12 4.84 11.91 -4.89
CA ARG A 12 3.48 12.39 -5.15
C ARG A 12 2.45 11.66 -4.32
N ASP A 13 1.26 12.22 -4.19
CA ASP A 13 0.07 11.55 -3.65
C ASP A 13 -0.49 10.53 -4.65
N ALA A 14 -1.19 9.51 -4.14
CA ALA A 14 -1.92 8.57 -4.98
C ALA A 14 -3.10 9.28 -5.66
N ASP A 15 -3.12 9.20 -6.99
CA ASP A 15 -4.23 9.65 -7.83
C ASP A 15 -4.99 8.41 -8.34
N VAL A 16 -5.90 7.93 -7.49
CA VAL A 16 -6.71 6.74 -7.78
C VAL A 16 -8.06 7.20 -8.31
N PRO A 17 -8.46 6.79 -9.52
CA PRO A 17 -9.77 7.17 -10.08
C PRO A 17 -10.89 6.39 -9.37
N CYS A 18 -11.13 6.74 -8.11
CA CYS A 18 -12.08 6.04 -7.22
C CYS A 18 -13.53 6.17 -7.68
N GLY A 19 -13.88 7.26 -8.40
CA GLY A 19 -15.27 7.55 -8.72
C GLY A 19 -16.09 7.67 -7.42
N ASP A 20 -17.13 6.86 -7.30
CA ASP A 20 -18.02 6.80 -6.13
C ASP A 20 -17.59 5.76 -5.08
N CYS A 21 -16.41 5.16 -5.23
CA CYS A 21 -15.91 4.16 -4.29
C CYS A 21 -15.48 4.82 -2.97
N VAL A 22 -15.99 4.29 -1.88
CA VAL A 22 -15.64 4.70 -0.49
C VAL A 22 -14.94 3.59 0.30
N GLY A 23 -14.41 2.58 -0.38
CA GLY A 23 -13.88 1.37 0.23
C GLY A 23 -12.87 1.63 1.35
N CYS A 24 -11.92 2.55 1.14
CA CYS A 24 -10.95 2.94 2.17
C CYS A 24 -11.60 3.65 3.37
N CYS A 25 -12.72 4.37 3.15
CA CYS A 25 -13.45 5.06 4.23
C CYS A 25 -14.37 4.15 5.04
N VAL A 26 -14.58 2.91 4.61
CA VAL A 26 -15.39 1.90 5.33
C VAL A 26 -14.57 0.62 5.62
N SER A 27 -13.25 0.75 5.67
CA SER A 27 -12.35 -0.37 5.87
C SER A 27 -12.14 -0.77 7.33
N SER A 28 -12.56 0.08 8.26
CA SER A 28 -12.35 -0.07 9.71
C SER A 28 -10.87 -0.17 10.14
N TYR A 29 -9.92 0.24 9.28
CA TYR A 29 -8.51 0.32 9.65
C TYR A 29 -8.20 1.64 10.33
N PRO A 30 -7.69 1.65 11.57
CA PRO A 30 -7.18 2.87 12.16
C PRO A 30 -6.13 3.53 11.25
N ILE A 31 -6.30 4.83 11.01
CA ILE A 31 -5.44 5.61 10.11
C ILE A 31 -4.29 6.21 10.89
N PRO A 32 -3.03 5.80 10.67
CA PRO A 32 -1.87 6.44 11.28
C PRO A 32 -1.76 7.91 10.85
N LEU A 33 -1.69 8.81 11.83
CA LEU A 33 -1.45 10.23 11.61
C LEU A 33 0.04 10.51 11.69
N ARG A 34 0.58 11.16 10.67
CA ARG A 34 1.99 11.59 10.63
C ARG A 34 2.18 12.94 11.34
N PRO A 35 3.40 13.32 11.71
CA PRO A 35 3.67 14.63 12.31
C PRO A 35 3.18 15.82 11.46
N GLY A 36 3.20 15.66 10.12
CA GLY A 36 2.71 16.67 9.17
C GLY A 36 1.18 16.76 9.07
N ASP A 37 0.42 15.81 9.58
CA ASP A 37 -1.04 15.74 9.47
C ASP A 37 -1.76 16.60 10.53
N ARG A 38 -1.24 17.81 10.82
CA ARG A 38 -1.74 18.68 11.89
C ARG A 38 -3.21 19.06 11.68
N LEU A 39 -3.55 19.54 10.48
CA LEU A 39 -4.91 19.97 10.16
C LEU A 39 -5.92 18.81 10.25
N ALA A 40 -5.54 17.63 9.73
CA ALA A 40 -6.37 16.45 9.86
C ALA A 40 -6.58 16.08 11.34
N ARG A 41 -5.49 16.09 12.13
CA ARG A 41 -5.54 15.73 13.55
C ARG A 41 -6.41 16.69 14.37
N GLU A 42 -6.36 17.98 14.10
CA GLU A 42 -7.17 19.01 14.78
C GLU A 42 -8.67 18.86 14.49
N GLN A 43 -9.02 18.23 13.35
CA GLN A 43 -10.41 17.99 12.95
C GLN A 43 -10.94 16.62 13.39
N VAL A 44 -10.07 15.69 13.81
CA VAL A 44 -10.51 14.36 14.26
C VAL A 44 -11.30 14.51 15.56
N PRO A 45 -12.55 13.98 15.65
CA PRO A 45 -13.30 13.96 16.90
C PRO A 45 -12.49 13.29 18.02
N GLU A 46 -12.51 13.89 19.21
CA GLU A 46 -11.66 13.45 20.33
C GLU A 46 -11.88 11.96 20.67
N GLU A 47 -13.12 11.49 20.63
CA GLU A 47 -13.49 10.10 20.87
C GLU A 47 -12.99 9.12 19.78
N ARG A 48 -12.52 9.64 18.65
CA ARG A 48 -11.93 8.86 17.54
C ARG A 48 -10.43 9.07 17.39
N LEU A 49 -9.84 9.92 18.24
CA LEU A 49 -8.40 10.15 18.27
C LEU A 49 -7.76 9.21 19.29
N ILE A 50 -7.01 8.24 18.79
CA ILE A 50 -6.32 7.23 19.60
C ILE A 50 -4.88 7.69 19.79
N GLY A 51 -4.52 8.01 21.03
CA GLY A 51 -3.16 8.42 21.38
C GLY A 51 -2.16 7.27 21.30
N PRO A 52 -0.86 7.60 21.22
CA PRO A 52 0.18 6.59 21.24
C PRO A 52 0.20 5.85 22.60
N ALA A 53 0.24 4.52 22.57
CA ALA A 53 0.36 3.70 23.76
C ALA A 53 1.79 3.71 24.34
N ARG A 54 2.79 3.99 23.48
CA ARG A 54 4.22 4.04 23.85
C ARG A 54 4.91 5.25 23.24
N PRO A 55 6.00 5.75 23.85
CA PRO A 55 6.82 6.80 23.26
C PRO A 55 7.30 6.40 21.84
N GLY A 56 7.12 7.30 20.88
CA GLY A 56 7.50 7.08 19.48
C GLY A 56 6.42 6.42 18.60
N GLU A 57 5.33 5.93 19.18
CA GLU A 57 4.16 5.49 18.41
C GLU A 57 3.40 6.69 17.85
N ARG A 58 2.63 6.43 16.78
CA ARG A 58 1.86 7.47 16.09
C ARG A 58 0.47 7.58 16.67
N TRP A 59 -0.11 8.77 16.58
CA TRP A 59 -1.53 8.94 16.75
C TRP A 59 -2.28 8.20 15.66
N LEU A 60 -3.44 7.66 15.99
CA LEU A 60 -4.31 6.98 15.05
C LEU A 60 -5.66 7.67 15.03
N MET A 61 -6.24 7.80 13.85
CA MET A 61 -7.65 8.13 13.69
C MET A 61 -8.44 6.83 13.59
N GLY A 62 -9.37 6.63 14.50
CA GLY A 62 -10.30 5.51 14.52
C GLY A 62 -11.51 5.73 13.60
N TYR A 63 -12.38 4.74 13.55
CA TYR A 63 -13.61 4.73 12.77
C TYR A 63 -14.83 4.90 13.69
N ARG A 64 -15.98 5.28 13.13
CA ARG A 64 -17.28 5.26 13.81
C ARG A 64 -17.65 3.81 14.17
N GLU A 65 -18.68 3.63 15.00
CA GLU A 65 -19.16 2.30 15.41
C GLU A 65 -19.69 1.46 14.25
N ASP A 66 -20.22 2.11 13.22
CA ASP A 66 -20.66 1.48 11.98
C ASP A 66 -19.52 1.10 11.02
N GLY A 67 -18.27 1.29 11.44
CA GLY A 67 -17.07 1.01 10.65
C GLY A 67 -16.74 2.07 9.59
N SER A 68 -17.43 3.21 9.57
CA SER A 68 -17.17 4.30 8.64
C SER A 68 -16.15 5.29 9.19
N CYS A 69 -15.38 5.93 8.29
CA CYS A 69 -14.49 7.04 8.62
C CYS A 69 -15.29 8.22 9.18
N PRO A 70 -14.83 8.90 10.25
CA PRO A 70 -15.54 10.06 10.82
C PRO A 70 -15.75 11.21 9.83
N PHE A 71 -14.97 11.27 8.78
CA PHE A 71 -15.06 12.29 7.72
C PHE A 71 -15.82 11.82 6.46
N LEU A 72 -16.42 10.64 6.50
CA LEU A 72 -17.25 10.17 5.39
C LEU A 72 -18.64 10.81 5.49
N GLU A 73 -18.97 11.72 4.56
CA GLU A 73 -20.24 12.41 4.46
C GLU A 73 -20.76 12.30 3.03
N GLN A 74 -22.00 11.87 2.84
CA GLN A 74 -22.65 11.77 1.52
C GLN A 74 -21.74 11.09 0.46
N ARG A 75 -21.03 10.02 0.84
CA ARG A 75 -20.05 9.27 0.01
C ARG A 75 -18.80 10.07 -0.39
N CYS A 76 -18.50 11.16 0.30
CA CYS A 76 -17.31 11.98 0.07
C CYS A 76 -16.53 12.18 1.38
N CYS A 77 -15.24 12.47 1.27
CA CYS A 77 -14.43 12.87 2.41
C CYS A 77 -14.59 14.37 2.66
N SER A 78 -15.15 14.77 3.82
CA SER A 78 -15.37 16.20 4.14
C SER A 78 -14.06 16.99 4.30
N ILE A 79 -12.95 16.30 4.63
CA ILE A 79 -11.61 16.90 4.73
C ILE A 79 -10.69 16.48 3.57
N TYR A 80 -11.22 16.24 2.37
CA TYR A 80 -10.46 15.65 1.27
C TYR A 80 -9.11 16.35 0.99
N ARG A 81 -9.06 17.67 1.07
CA ARG A 81 -7.83 18.46 0.86
C ARG A 81 -6.81 18.26 1.99
N ASP A 82 -7.30 18.13 3.22
CA ASP A 82 -6.50 18.06 4.43
C ASP A 82 -6.41 16.62 4.98
N ARG A 83 -6.83 15.63 4.18
CA ARG A 83 -6.82 14.22 4.58
C ARG A 83 -5.42 13.78 4.99
N PRO A 84 -5.29 12.85 5.97
CA PRO A 84 -4.00 12.35 6.41
C PRO A 84 -3.13 11.84 5.27
N GLN A 85 -1.82 11.95 5.41
CA GLN A 85 -0.88 11.45 4.41
C GLN A 85 -1.06 9.95 4.14
N THR A 86 -1.41 9.18 5.15
CA THR A 86 -1.78 7.76 4.99
C THR A 86 -2.93 7.56 3.98
N CYS A 87 -3.93 8.46 3.98
CA CYS A 87 -5.02 8.41 3.00
C CYS A 87 -4.58 8.86 1.60
N ARG A 88 -3.59 9.77 1.53
CA ARG A 88 -3.02 10.24 0.26
C ARG A 88 -2.10 9.20 -0.37
N ASP A 89 -1.41 8.40 0.45
CA ASP A 89 -0.53 7.33 -0.01
C ASP A 89 -1.30 6.04 -0.37
N TYR A 90 -2.56 5.92 0.06
CA TYR A 90 -3.31 4.69 -0.14
C TYR A 90 -3.72 4.50 -1.60
N ASP A 91 -3.24 3.43 -2.20
CA ASP A 91 -3.54 3.04 -3.57
C ASP A 91 -3.94 1.56 -3.64
N CYS A 92 -5.24 1.27 -3.72
CA CYS A 92 -5.74 -0.11 -3.79
C CYS A 92 -5.38 -0.83 -5.10
N ARG A 93 -4.90 -0.12 -6.13
CA ARG A 93 -4.42 -0.72 -7.38
C ARG A 93 -3.20 -1.61 -7.17
N ILE A 94 -2.44 -1.40 -6.07
CA ILE A 94 -1.29 -2.24 -5.74
C ILE A 94 -1.65 -3.72 -5.61
N TYR A 95 -2.85 -4.02 -5.07
CA TYR A 95 -3.31 -5.41 -4.95
C TYR A 95 -3.53 -6.04 -6.32
N ALA A 96 -4.27 -5.36 -7.20
CA ALA A 96 -4.53 -5.86 -8.55
C ALA A 96 -3.23 -5.98 -9.36
N ALA A 97 -2.29 -5.03 -9.21
CA ALA A 97 -0.97 -5.10 -9.84
C ALA A 97 -0.17 -6.32 -9.38
N ALA A 98 -0.24 -6.65 -8.09
CA ALA A 98 0.44 -7.80 -7.50
C ALA A 98 -0.33 -9.13 -7.65
N GLY A 99 -1.53 -9.13 -8.23
CA GLY A 99 -2.39 -10.32 -8.30
C GLY A 99 -2.89 -10.79 -6.93
N LEU A 100 -3.06 -9.87 -6.00
CA LEU A 100 -3.47 -10.14 -4.62
C LEU A 100 -4.84 -9.53 -4.32
N MET A 101 -5.48 -10.04 -3.28
CA MET A 101 -6.68 -9.44 -2.69
C MET A 101 -6.34 -8.88 -1.31
N PRO A 102 -7.03 -7.83 -0.84
CA PRO A 102 -6.83 -7.31 0.51
C PRO A 102 -7.16 -8.37 1.56
N ASP A 103 -6.40 -8.35 2.66
CA ASP A 103 -6.66 -9.26 3.79
C ASP A 103 -7.92 -8.86 4.57
N GLY A 104 -8.53 -9.85 5.22
CA GLY A 104 -9.70 -9.68 6.08
C GLY A 104 -11.00 -9.41 5.30
N ASP A 105 -12.08 -9.20 6.04
CA ASP A 105 -13.41 -8.96 5.47
C ASP A 105 -13.55 -7.47 5.05
N ARG A 106 -13.21 -7.18 3.80
CA ARG A 106 -13.27 -5.85 3.19
C ARG A 106 -13.93 -5.89 1.83
N PRO A 107 -15.21 -6.23 1.77
CA PRO A 107 -15.90 -6.53 0.51
C PRO A 107 -15.90 -5.34 -0.46
N VAL A 108 -15.97 -4.11 0.04
CA VAL A 108 -15.97 -2.91 -0.81
C VAL A 108 -14.62 -2.70 -1.49
N ILE A 109 -13.50 -2.85 -0.74
CA ILE A 109 -12.16 -2.76 -1.32
C ILE A 109 -11.91 -3.95 -2.25
N ALA A 110 -12.27 -5.17 -1.83
CA ALA A 110 -12.07 -6.38 -2.63
C ALA A 110 -12.80 -6.30 -3.97
N ARG A 111 -14.06 -5.83 -3.98
CA ARG A 111 -14.80 -5.60 -5.22
C ARG A 111 -14.08 -4.58 -6.09
N ARG A 112 -13.65 -3.44 -5.55
CA ARG A 112 -12.94 -2.43 -6.32
C ARG A 112 -11.61 -2.92 -6.87
N VAL A 113 -10.87 -3.73 -6.12
CA VAL A 113 -9.63 -4.37 -6.58
C VAL A 113 -9.91 -5.30 -7.76
N GLY A 114 -11.00 -6.07 -7.73
CA GLY A 114 -11.41 -6.95 -8.82
C GLY A 114 -11.84 -6.21 -10.10
N GLU A 115 -12.20 -4.93 -10.00
CA GLU A 115 -12.59 -4.09 -11.15
C GLU A 115 -11.37 -3.43 -11.83
N TRP A 116 -10.16 -3.45 -11.22
CA TRP A 116 -8.98 -2.82 -11.80
C TRP A 116 -8.41 -3.64 -12.96
N GLU A 117 -8.39 -3.03 -14.13
CA GLU A 117 -7.69 -3.53 -15.32
C GLU A 117 -6.52 -2.62 -15.66
N PHE A 118 -5.38 -3.22 -15.98
CA PHE A 118 -4.20 -2.48 -16.41
C PHE A 118 -4.03 -2.65 -17.92
N ALA A 119 -4.17 -1.57 -18.68
CA ALA A 119 -3.80 -1.55 -20.07
C ALA A 119 -2.26 -1.54 -20.19
N CYS A 120 -1.70 -2.59 -20.76
CA CYS A 120 -0.27 -2.68 -21.08
C CYS A 120 -0.11 -2.42 -22.58
N ALA A 121 0.29 -1.19 -22.95
CA ALA A 121 0.43 -0.78 -24.34
C ALA A 121 1.70 -1.37 -24.98
N THR A 122 2.72 -1.67 -24.20
CA THR A 122 4.02 -2.16 -24.67
C THR A 122 4.34 -3.53 -24.10
N GLU A 123 5.22 -4.28 -24.80
CA GLU A 123 5.75 -5.55 -24.30
C GLU A 123 6.45 -5.37 -22.95
N ARG A 124 7.22 -4.29 -22.81
CA ARG A 124 7.88 -3.97 -21.54
C ARG A 124 6.89 -3.82 -20.39
N GLU A 125 5.76 -3.15 -20.59
CA GLU A 125 4.73 -3.00 -19.56
C GLU A 125 4.09 -4.34 -19.19
N ARG A 126 3.91 -5.24 -20.16
CA ARG A 126 3.44 -6.61 -19.89
C ARG A 126 4.43 -7.40 -19.05
N LEU A 127 5.72 -7.32 -19.39
CA LEU A 127 6.78 -7.95 -18.60
C LEU A 127 6.87 -7.37 -17.18
N GLU A 128 6.81 -6.06 -17.04
CA GLU A 128 6.78 -5.41 -15.71
C GLU A 128 5.57 -5.86 -14.86
N ALA A 129 4.38 -5.96 -15.48
CA ALA A 129 3.18 -6.43 -14.78
C ALA A 129 3.27 -7.91 -14.39
N GLY A 130 3.86 -8.77 -15.23
CA GLY A 130 4.19 -10.15 -14.90
C GLY A 130 5.17 -10.22 -13.73
N ALA A 131 6.29 -9.51 -13.83
CA ALA A 131 7.34 -9.50 -12.82
C ALA A 131 6.84 -9.03 -11.43
N VAL A 132 5.87 -8.10 -11.36
CA VAL A 132 5.26 -7.70 -10.07
C VAL A 132 4.46 -8.85 -9.45
N ARG A 133 3.72 -9.62 -10.26
CA ARG A 133 2.95 -10.78 -9.78
C ARG A 133 3.86 -11.90 -9.32
N ASP A 134 4.90 -12.20 -10.10
CA ASP A 134 5.90 -13.22 -9.77
C ASP A 134 6.64 -12.86 -8.47
N ALA A 135 7.02 -11.58 -8.31
CA ALA A 135 7.61 -11.07 -7.08
C ALA A 135 6.67 -11.26 -5.88
N ALA A 136 5.40 -10.90 -6.02
CA ALA A 136 4.43 -11.04 -4.94
C ALA A 136 4.20 -12.50 -4.54
N GLN A 137 4.11 -13.38 -5.53
CA GLN A 137 3.97 -14.83 -5.31
C GLN A 137 5.20 -15.40 -4.60
N PHE A 138 6.41 -15.06 -5.08
CA PHE A 138 7.66 -15.49 -4.46
C PHE A 138 7.78 -15.02 -3.01
N ILE A 139 7.53 -13.74 -2.75
CA ILE A 139 7.59 -13.15 -1.41
C ILE A 139 6.63 -13.85 -0.45
N ARG A 140 5.41 -14.14 -0.88
CA ARG A 140 4.43 -14.83 -0.03
C ARG A 140 4.78 -16.29 0.23
N ALA A 141 5.35 -16.97 -0.75
CA ALA A 141 5.71 -18.38 -0.64
C ALA A 141 6.99 -18.63 0.19
N ASN A 142 7.86 -17.61 0.35
CA ASN A 142 9.19 -17.76 0.95
C ASN A 142 9.43 -16.75 2.08
N GLN A 143 8.43 -16.47 2.91
CA GLN A 143 8.52 -15.43 3.96
C GLN A 143 9.64 -15.69 4.97
N GLU A 144 9.97 -16.94 5.22
CA GLU A 144 11.05 -17.37 6.14
C GLU A 144 12.44 -16.91 5.67
N LEU A 145 12.62 -16.68 4.36
CA LEU A 145 13.89 -16.20 3.79
C LEU A 145 14.13 -14.70 4.01
N PHE A 146 13.11 -13.96 4.46
CA PHE A 146 13.22 -12.53 4.69
C PHE A 146 13.48 -12.20 6.16
N PRO A 147 14.29 -11.15 6.45
CA PRO A 147 14.45 -10.66 7.82
C PRO A 147 13.09 -10.33 8.45
N PRO A 148 12.92 -10.50 9.78
CA PRO A 148 11.63 -10.26 10.45
C PRO A 148 10.97 -8.93 10.11
N ALA A 149 11.77 -7.85 9.98
CA ALA A 149 11.28 -6.51 9.64
C ALA A 149 10.77 -6.38 8.18
N MET A 150 11.14 -7.31 7.30
CA MET A 150 10.74 -7.32 5.88
C MET A 150 9.75 -8.43 5.54
N ARG A 151 9.39 -9.28 6.50
CA ARG A 151 8.38 -10.32 6.29
C ARG A 151 7.05 -9.71 5.94
N ALA A 152 6.49 -10.11 4.82
CA ALA A 152 5.23 -9.60 4.32
C ALA A 152 4.03 -10.29 5.00
N GLY A 153 3.78 -9.97 6.27
CA GLY A 153 2.69 -10.53 7.06
C GLY A 153 1.27 -10.16 6.57
N SER A 154 1.15 -9.36 5.51
CA SER A 154 -0.12 -8.96 4.92
C SER A 154 -0.01 -8.86 3.39
N ALA A 155 -1.17 -8.91 2.70
CA ALA A 155 -1.24 -8.70 1.26
C ALA A 155 -0.72 -7.31 0.86
N THR A 156 -0.98 -6.29 1.67
CA THR A 156 -0.43 -4.93 1.48
C THR A 156 1.09 -4.94 1.50
N ALA A 157 1.70 -5.56 2.52
CA ALA A 157 3.15 -5.62 2.65
C ALA A 157 3.78 -6.38 1.48
N ALA A 158 3.16 -7.49 1.05
CA ALA A 158 3.62 -8.27 -0.09
C ALA A 158 3.54 -7.47 -1.40
N ALA A 159 2.43 -6.77 -1.65
CA ALA A 159 2.25 -5.94 -2.83
C ALA A 159 3.24 -4.77 -2.88
N VAL A 160 3.45 -4.10 -1.74
CA VAL A 160 4.43 -3.01 -1.63
C VAL A 160 5.85 -3.51 -1.88
N LEU A 161 6.26 -4.61 -1.26
CA LEU A 161 7.59 -5.18 -1.45
C LEU A 161 7.80 -5.65 -2.89
N ALA A 162 6.79 -6.28 -3.50
CA ALA A 162 6.81 -6.68 -4.90
C ALA A 162 7.01 -5.47 -5.83
N LEU A 163 6.28 -4.37 -5.62
CA LEU A 163 6.43 -3.14 -6.41
C LEU A 163 7.81 -2.48 -6.24
N LYS A 164 8.45 -2.62 -5.08
CA LYS A 164 9.81 -2.12 -4.86
C LYS A 164 10.85 -2.94 -5.64
N ALA A 165 10.68 -4.27 -5.68
CA ALA A 165 11.73 -5.21 -6.11
C ALA A 165 11.42 -5.99 -7.40
N TYR A 166 10.34 -5.69 -8.14
CA TYR A 166 9.94 -6.48 -9.32
C TYR A 166 11.02 -6.57 -10.41
N SER A 167 11.94 -5.62 -10.47
CA SER A 167 13.04 -5.63 -11.44
C SER A 167 13.91 -6.88 -11.33
N VAL A 168 13.98 -7.51 -10.16
CA VAL A 168 14.66 -8.80 -9.95
C VAL A 168 14.04 -9.88 -10.83
N PHE A 169 12.73 -9.89 -11.00
CA PHE A 169 11.97 -10.89 -11.75
C PHE A 169 11.90 -10.62 -13.26
N MET A 170 12.30 -9.43 -13.70
CA MET A 170 12.46 -9.14 -15.14
C MET A 170 13.70 -9.77 -15.77
N SER A 171 14.71 -10.09 -14.96
CA SER A 171 16.02 -10.57 -15.42
C SER A 171 16.45 -11.87 -14.73
N THR A 172 15.59 -12.47 -13.90
CA THR A 172 15.97 -13.67 -13.12
C THR A 172 15.88 -14.90 -13.99
N ASP A 173 17.01 -15.61 -14.07
CA ASP A 173 17.01 -17.01 -14.45
C ASP A 173 16.32 -17.80 -13.33
N MET A 174 15.21 -18.45 -13.63
CA MET A 174 14.41 -19.22 -12.66
C MET A 174 15.15 -20.44 -12.09
N GLN A 175 16.39 -20.67 -12.51
CA GLN A 175 17.25 -21.73 -11.96
C GLN A 175 18.05 -21.30 -10.71
N GLN A 176 17.94 -20.03 -10.28
CA GLN A 176 18.60 -19.56 -9.06
C GLN A 176 17.96 -20.11 -7.79
N ALA A 177 18.78 -20.34 -6.77
CA ALA A 177 18.29 -20.77 -5.47
C ALA A 177 17.33 -19.75 -4.85
N PRO A 178 16.25 -20.14 -4.16
CA PRO A 178 15.31 -19.21 -3.53
C PRO A 178 15.99 -18.21 -2.59
N GLN A 179 17.05 -18.61 -1.89
CA GLN A 179 17.83 -17.75 -0.99
C GLN A 179 18.50 -16.59 -1.74
N GLU A 180 19.05 -16.85 -2.92
CA GLU A 180 19.71 -15.85 -3.77
C GLU A 180 18.68 -14.84 -4.30
N ILE A 181 17.52 -15.33 -4.74
CA ILE A 181 16.41 -14.48 -5.18
C ILE A 181 15.92 -13.60 -4.03
N ALA A 182 15.74 -14.17 -2.82
CA ALA A 182 15.33 -13.43 -1.65
C ALA A 182 16.34 -12.33 -1.29
N GLN A 183 17.66 -12.61 -1.35
CA GLN A 183 18.68 -11.60 -1.10
C GLN A 183 18.61 -10.45 -2.12
N ARG A 184 18.45 -10.76 -3.39
CA ARG A 184 18.28 -9.74 -4.45
C ARG A 184 17.03 -8.89 -4.25
N VAL A 185 15.92 -9.48 -3.79
CA VAL A 185 14.68 -8.75 -3.44
C VAL A 185 14.93 -7.80 -2.27
N ILE A 186 15.66 -8.25 -1.24
CA ILE A 186 16.04 -7.42 -0.08
C ILE A 186 16.87 -6.22 -0.54
N ASP A 187 17.89 -6.45 -1.35
CA ASP A 187 18.79 -5.41 -1.82
C ASP A 187 18.06 -4.41 -2.72
N ALA A 188 17.26 -4.89 -3.68
CA ALA A 188 16.46 -4.03 -4.56
C ALA A 188 15.42 -3.19 -3.79
N ALA A 189 14.86 -3.71 -2.70
CA ALA A 189 13.94 -2.96 -1.85
C ALA A 189 14.66 -1.88 -1.03
N ARG A 190 15.87 -2.16 -0.53
CA ARG A 190 16.72 -1.16 0.15
C ARG A 190 17.14 -0.04 -0.79
N ASP A 191 17.64 -0.38 -1.96
CA ASP A 191 18.02 0.60 -2.99
C ASP A 191 16.82 1.49 -3.38
N PHE A 192 15.62 0.89 -3.45
CA PHE A 192 14.40 1.64 -3.71
C PHE A 192 14.10 2.66 -2.61
N ASP A 193 14.26 2.29 -1.34
CA ASP A 193 13.98 3.15 -0.19
C ASP A 193 15.07 4.23 -0.03
N GLU A 194 16.32 3.94 -0.33
CA GLU A 194 17.44 4.91 -0.30
C GLU A 194 17.34 5.94 -1.44
N GLY A 195 16.82 5.55 -2.59
CA GLY A 195 16.58 6.45 -3.73
C GLY A 195 15.32 7.31 -3.60
N GLY A 196 14.53 7.14 -2.54
CA GLY A 196 13.29 7.91 -2.29
C GLY A 196 13.53 9.21 -1.52
N VAL A 197 12.76 10.23 -1.85
CA VAL A 197 12.79 11.56 -1.20
C VAL A 197 11.93 11.55 0.07
N ARG A 198 12.21 10.67 1.03
CA ARG A 198 11.53 10.72 2.33
C ARG A 198 12.50 11.17 3.41
N SER A 199 12.44 12.43 3.74
CA SER A 199 12.84 12.98 5.03
C SER A 199 11.62 13.06 5.96
#